data_7fe7e8ba714305e22f020c7f611ef5d6
#
_entry.id   7fe7e8ba714305e22f020c7f611ef5d6
#
_cell.length_a   1.000
_cell.length_b   1.000
_cell.length_c   1.000
_cell.angle_alpha   90.00
_cell.angle_beta   90.00
_cell.angle_gamma   90.00
#
_symmetry.space_group_name_H-M   'P 1'
#
loop_
_entity.id
_entity.type
_entity.pdbx_description
1 polymer ?
#
loop_
_entity_poly.entity_id
_entity_poly.type
_entity_poly.pdbx_seq_one_letter_code
_entity_poly.pdbx_strand_id
1 'polypeptide(L)'
;MAGELILVVDDEGVVRELVRHCLAKEGFRVIATGYVESAFELVRTQKPDLVILDILLPGMDGIEVCRKLRKETDVPIIFLSSKGDSSDVILGLGVGGDDYIVKPFVPGELVARVKAQLRRLNSRDDVGIPREPKKLKFPGLVIDLEGHTVLVNGSPVDLAPKEFEILALLARNPNRVFTSEQLLDLVWQSKDFADNRTLMVHISRLRKK
;
A
#
# COMPACT_ATOMS: atom_id res chain seq x y z
N MET A 1 14.83 -14.44 5.32
CA MET A 1 13.93 -13.49 5.98
C MET A 1 13.87 -13.89 7.46
N ALA A 2 14.82 -13.42 8.24
CA ALA A 2 14.81 -13.60 9.69
C ALA A 2 15.65 -12.46 10.25
N GLY A 3 15.01 -11.58 11.01
CA GLY A 3 15.68 -10.52 11.74
C GLY A 3 15.25 -9.11 11.44
N GLU A 4 14.34 -8.90 10.47
CA GLU A 4 13.78 -7.58 10.19
C GLU A 4 13.09 -7.04 11.44
N LEU A 5 13.28 -5.74 11.70
CA LEU A 5 12.77 -5.05 12.87
C LEU A 5 11.46 -4.33 12.53
N ILE A 6 10.39 -4.71 13.21
CA ILE A 6 9.07 -4.09 13.07
C ILE A 6 8.79 -3.21 14.28
N LEU A 7 8.44 -1.94 14.04
CA LEU A 7 7.93 -1.06 15.08
C LEU A 7 6.40 -1.09 15.07
N VAL A 8 5.80 -1.30 16.25
CA VAL A 8 4.35 -1.25 16.45
C VAL A 8 4.01 -0.05 17.31
N VAL A 9 3.15 0.82 16.80
CA VAL A 9 2.67 2.04 17.47
C VAL A 9 1.16 1.95 17.62
N ASP A 10 0.69 1.68 18.83
CA ASP A 10 -0.73 1.48 19.14
C ASP A 10 -0.90 1.73 20.64
N ASP A 11 -1.91 2.45 21.08
CA ASP A 11 -2.12 2.76 22.51
C ASP A 11 -2.67 1.55 23.29
N GLU A 12 -3.35 0.62 22.60
CA GLU A 12 -3.91 -0.59 23.19
C GLU A 12 -2.81 -1.64 23.44
N GLY A 13 -2.48 -1.91 24.73
CA GLY A 13 -1.48 -2.91 25.12
C GLY A 13 -1.78 -4.31 24.59
N VAL A 14 -3.07 -4.69 24.56
CA VAL A 14 -3.52 -6.00 24.06
C VAL A 14 -3.22 -6.16 22.56
N VAL A 15 -3.45 -5.11 21.78
CA VAL A 15 -3.15 -5.10 20.33
C VAL A 15 -1.65 -5.21 20.09
N ARG A 16 -0.84 -4.43 20.82
CA ARG A 16 0.63 -4.51 20.71
C ARG A 16 1.16 -5.90 21.00
N GLU A 17 0.65 -6.58 22.05
CA GLU A 17 1.08 -7.94 22.41
C GLU A 17 0.61 -8.98 21.37
N LEU A 18 -0.60 -8.84 20.85
CA LEU A 18 -1.11 -9.70 19.78
C LEU A 18 -0.24 -9.60 18.52
N VAL A 19 0.03 -8.37 18.06
CA VAL A 19 0.86 -8.12 16.89
C VAL A 19 2.28 -8.66 17.11
N ARG A 20 2.87 -8.38 18.28
CA ARG A 20 4.19 -8.89 18.66
C ARG A 20 4.24 -10.41 18.57
N HIS A 21 3.27 -11.09 19.18
CA HIS A 21 3.21 -12.55 19.21
C HIS A 21 3.12 -13.15 17.80
N CYS A 22 2.25 -12.58 16.95
CA CYS A 22 2.05 -13.05 15.58
C CYS A 22 3.33 -12.90 14.75
N LEU A 23 3.99 -11.74 14.83
CA LEU A 23 5.19 -11.46 14.03
C LEU A 23 6.43 -12.18 14.57
N ALA A 24 6.58 -12.31 15.89
CA ALA A 24 7.70 -13.05 16.48
C ALA A 24 7.69 -14.54 16.12
N LYS A 25 6.52 -15.17 15.98
CA LYS A 25 6.37 -16.55 15.48
C LYS A 25 6.92 -16.73 14.05
N GLU A 26 6.90 -15.68 13.26
CA GLU A 26 7.40 -15.66 11.89
C GLU A 26 8.88 -15.25 11.79
N GLY A 27 9.54 -15.05 12.94
CA GLY A 27 10.96 -14.72 13.01
C GLY A 27 11.29 -13.23 12.96
N PHE A 28 10.30 -12.34 13.00
CA PHE A 28 10.53 -10.90 13.05
C PHE A 28 10.94 -10.44 14.46
N ARG A 29 11.81 -9.43 14.51
CA ARG A 29 12.07 -8.67 15.74
C ARG A 29 11.01 -7.59 15.87
N VAL A 30 10.43 -7.42 17.06
CA VAL A 30 9.33 -6.46 17.25
C VAL A 30 9.63 -5.56 18.45
N ILE A 31 9.62 -4.26 18.21
CA ILE A 31 9.58 -3.23 19.24
C ILE A 31 8.23 -2.55 19.22
N ALA A 32 7.71 -2.11 20.36
CA ALA A 32 6.38 -1.55 20.44
C ALA A 32 6.32 -0.37 21.40
N THR A 33 5.49 0.62 21.08
CA THR A 33 5.20 1.75 21.96
C THR A 33 3.73 2.15 21.84
N GLY A 34 3.18 2.75 22.90
CA GLY A 34 1.85 3.38 22.88
C GLY A 34 1.91 4.91 22.75
N TYR A 35 3.11 5.49 22.58
CA TYR A 35 3.32 6.93 22.62
C TYR A 35 3.95 7.44 21.34
N VAL A 36 3.42 8.53 20.81
CA VAL A 36 3.85 9.13 19.54
C VAL A 36 5.30 9.62 19.61
N GLU A 37 5.68 10.28 20.70
CA GLU A 37 7.04 10.82 20.90
C GLU A 37 8.08 9.69 20.87
N SER A 38 7.78 8.59 21.55
CA SER A 38 8.62 7.40 21.55
C SER A 38 8.70 6.75 20.17
N ALA A 39 7.63 6.81 19.36
CA ALA A 39 7.65 6.28 18.00
C ALA A 39 8.64 7.03 17.12
N PHE A 40 8.69 8.37 17.16
CA PHE A 40 9.68 9.17 16.43
C PHE A 40 11.12 8.84 16.87
N GLU A 41 11.34 8.74 18.18
CA GLU A 41 12.65 8.38 18.72
C GLU A 41 13.08 6.98 18.27
N LEU A 42 12.19 5.99 18.35
CA LEU A 42 12.47 4.62 17.92
C LEU A 42 12.75 4.51 16.42
N VAL A 43 12.03 5.26 15.58
CA VAL A 43 12.33 5.30 14.13
C VAL A 43 13.73 5.82 13.87
N ARG A 44 14.17 6.89 14.56
CA ARG A 44 15.50 7.50 14.38
C ARG A 44 16.62 6.62 14.91
N THR A 45 16.44 6.02 16.10
CA THR A 45 17.49 5.29 16.82
C THR A 45 17.59 3.83 16.42
N GLN A 46 16.45 3.15 16.26
CA GLN A 46 16.40 1.71 15.98
C GLN A 46 16.30 1.39 14.49
N LYS A 47 15.92 2.37 13.65
CA LYS A 47 15.78 2.24 12.20
C LYS A 47 14.99 0.99 11.80
N PRO A 48 13.71 0.88 12.17
CA PRO A 48 12.91 -0.28 11.85
C PRO A 48 12.77 -0.45 10.34
N ASP A 49 12.58 -1.69 9.88
CA ASP A 49 12.37 -2.05 8.49
C ASP A 49 10.91 -1.84 8.06
N LEU A 50 9.98 -1.76 9.03
CA LEU A 50 8.57 -1.49 8.80
C LEU A 50 7.91 -0.92 10.07
N VAL A 51 6.94 -0.04 9.90
CA VAL A 51 6.12 0.51 10.97
C VAL A 51 4.67 0.05 10.81
N ILE A 52 4.07 -0.47 11.89
CA ILE A 52 2.63 -0.67 12.02
C ILE A 52 2.12 0.45 12.91
N LEU A 53 1.17 1.23 12.44
CA LEU A 53 0.75 2.48 13.05
C LEU A 53 -0.77 2.54 13.22
N ASP A 54 -1.24 2.65 14.46
CA ASP A 54 -2.66 2.95 14.68
C ASP A 54 -2.97 4.39 14.25
N ILE A 55 -4.16 4.57 13.70
CA ILE A 55 -4.71 5.89 13.37
C ILE A 55 -5.20 6.60 14.62
N LEU A 56 -5.83 5.87 15.54
CA LEU A 56 -6.42 6.43 16.75
C LEU A 56 -5.42 6.42 17.90
N LEU A 57 -4.49 7.37 17.91
CA LEU A 57 -3.54 7.52 18.99
C LEU A 57 -3.89 8.69 19.90
N PRO A 58 -3.66 8.60 21.22
CA PRO A 58 -3.85 9.74 22.12
C PRO A 58 -2.93 10.90 21.76
N GLY A 59 -3.50 12.09 21.67
CA GLY A 59 -2.75 13.34 21.46
C GLY A 59 -2.47 13.70 20.00
N MET A 60 -2.28 12.73 19.11
CA MET A 60 -2.01 13.00 17.69
C MET A 60 -2.59 11.89 16.82
N ASP A 61 -3.32 12.27 15.78
CA ASP A 61 -3.84 11.34 14.77
C ASP A 61 -2.67 10.62 14.06
N GLY A 62 -2.77 9.30 13.95
CA GLY A 62 -1.75 8.47 13.26
C GLY A 62 -1.49 8.88 11.81
N ILE A 63 -2.48 9.47 11.13
CA ILE A 63 -2.29 10.06 9.80
C ILE A 63 -1.31 11.23 9.85
N GLU A 64 -1.38 12.08 10.88
CA GLU A 64 -0.42 13.17 11.06
C GLU A 64 0.95 12.65 11.48
N VAL A 65 1.00 11.59 12.31
CA VAL A 65 2.25 10.88 12.64
C VAL A 65 2.91 10.36 11.36
N CYS A 66 2.17 9.69 10.49
CA CYS A 66 2.67 9.22 9.19
C CYS A 66 3.24 10.37 8.35
N ARG A 67 2.49 11.47 8.21
CA ARG A 67 2.95 12.66 7.46
C ARG A 67 4.26 13.24 7.99
N LYS A 68 4.45 13.23 9.32
CA LYS A 68 5.69 13.69 9.94
C LYS A 68 6.83 12.70 9.71
N LEU A 69 6.58 11.39 9.87
CA LEU A 69 7.56 10.33 9.61
C LEU A 69 8.06 10.38 8.16
N ARG A 70 7.18 10.60 7.19
CA ARG A 70 7.54 10.71 5.77
C ARG A 70 8.50 11.85 5.43
N LYS A 71 8.65 12.84 6.30
CA LYS A 71 9.70 13.87 6.14
C LYS A 71 11.08 13.39 6.54
N GLU A 72 11.16 12.29 7.29
CA GLU A 72 12.40 11.78 7.88
C GLU A 72 12.78 10.39 7.36
N THR A 73 11.82 9.61 6.83
CA THR A 73 12.05 8.21 6.44
C THR A 73 11.08 7.72 5.36
N ASP A 74 11.59 6.81 4.51
CA ASP A 74 10.82 6.06 3.51
C ASP A 74 10.44 4.65 4.00
N VAL A 75 10.60 4.36 5.29
CA VAL A 75 10.23 3.05 5.87
C VAL A 75 8.75 2.75 5.58
N PRO A 76 8.37 1.53 5.16
CA PRO A 76 6.97 1.19 4.92
C PRO A 76 6.14 1.37 6.17
N ILE A 77 4.95 1.95 6.00
CA ILE A 77 3.97 2.17 7.07
C ILE A 77 2.68 1.44 6.71
N ILE A 78 2.28 0.50 7.56
CA ILE A 78 0.97 -0.15 7.50
C ILE A 78 0.09 0.46 8.57
N PHE A 79 -1.03 1.04 8.18
CA PHE A 79 -2.02 1.49 9.15
C PHE A 79 -2.81 0.30 9.72
N LEU A 80 -3.06 0.35 11.03
CA LEU A 80 -3.89 -0.61 11.74
C LEU A 80 -4.96 0.18 12.50
N SER A 81 -6.24 0.09 12.12
CA SER A 81 -7.26 0.97 12.69
C SER A 81 -8.63 0.34 12.81
N SER A 82 -9.39 0.77 13.81
CA SER A 82 -10.80 0.45 13.97
C SER A 82 -11.70 1.19 12.96
N LYS A 83 -11.19 2.19 12.25
CA LYS A 83 -11.91 2.92 11.21
C LYS A 83 -11.82 2.15 9.90
N GLY A 84 -12.93 1.59 9.46
CA GLY A 84 -13.04 0.82 8.20
C GLY A 84 -13.70 1.58 7.06
N ASP A 85 -14.02 2.88 7.23
CA ASP A 85 -14.66 3.67 6.19
C ASP A 85 -13.68 3.94 5.04
N SER A 86 -14.17 3.82 3.81
CA SER A 86 -13.38 3.99 2.60
C SER A 86 -12.64 5.34 2.55
N SER A 87 -13.21 6.39 3.14
CA SER A 87 -12.61 7.72 3.25
C SER A 87 -11.35 7.73 4.11
N ASP A 88 -11.33 7.03 5.25
CA ASP A 88 -10.18 6.98 6.15
C ASP A 88 -9.04 6.16 5.53
N VAL A 89 -9.39 5.07 4.82
CA VAL A 89 -8.41 4.26 4.06
C VAL A 89 -7.76 5.09 2.95
N ILE A 90 -8.56 5.81 2.15
CA ILE A 90 -8.06 6.68 1.06
C ILE A 90 -7.18 7.79 1.63
N LEU A 91 -7.58 8.39 2.75
CA LEU A 91 -6.81 9.46 3.38
C LEU A 91 -5.47 8.93 3.91
N GLY A 92 -5.47 7.79 4.62
CA GLY A 92 -4.26 7.17 5.15
C GLY A 92 -3.24 6.82 4.05
N LEU A 93 -3.69 6.18 2.97
CA LEU A 93 -2.84 5.86 1.83
C LEU A 93 -2.39 7.13 1.08
N GLY A 94 -3.25 8.14 0.98
CA GLY A 94 -2.95 9.42 0.31
C GLY A 94 -1.88 10.27 1.02
N VAL A 95 -1.66 10.10 2.32
CA VAL A 95 -0.62 10.82 3.08
C VAL A 95 0.72 10.07 3.14
N GLY A 96 0.81 8.91 2.48
CA GLY A 96 2.06 8.14 2.37
C GLY A 96 2.06 6.82 3.14
N GLY A 97 0.91 6.32 3.59
CA GLY A 97 0.77 4.93 4.05
C GLY A 97 0.93 3.96 2.87
N ASP A 98 1.57 2.82 3.11
CA ASP A 98 1.83 1.80 2.08
C ASP A 98 0.76 0.70 2.07
N ASP A 99 0.06 0.50 3.18
CA ASP A 99 -1.03 -0.46 3.30
C ASP A 99 -1.94 -0.11 4.51
N TYR A 100 -3.08 -0.80 4.59
CA TYR A 100 -4.10 -0.54 5.61
C TYR A 100 -4.75 -1.85 6.06
N ILE A 101 -4.90 -2.03 7.37
CA ILE A 101 -5.55 -3.20 7.99
C ILE A 101 -6.63 -2.70 8.95
N VAL A 102 -7.84 -3.23 8.81
CA VAL A 102 -8.97 -2.90 9.69
C VAL A 102 -8.99 -3.82 10.91
N LYS A 103 -9.16 -3.25 12.10
CA LYS A 103 -9.44 -3.98 13.34
C LYS A 103 -10.94 -4.35 13.42
N PRO A 104 -11.31 -5.59 13.83
CA PRO A 104 -10.43 -6.70 14.18
C PRO A 104 -9.84 -7.38 12.95
N PHE A 105 -8.57 -7.76 13.02
CA PHE A 105 -7.84 -8.38 11.92
C PHE A 105 -7.54 -9.86 12.18
N VAL A 106 -7.33 -10.59 11.09
CA VAL A 106 -6.87 -11.98 11.16
C VAL A 106 -5.34 -12.00 11.24
N PRO A 107 -4.72 -12.72 12.21
CA PRO A 107 -3.26 -12.80 12.33
C PRO A 107 -2.53 -13.14 11.04
N GLY A 108 -3.05 -14.10 10.25
CA GLY A 108 -2.47 -14.46 8.96
C GLY A 108 -2.49 -13.34 7.92
N GLU A 109 -3.50 -12.47 7.93
CA GLU A 109 -3.57 -11.29 7.07
C GLU A 109 -2.47 -10.29 7.42
N LEU A 110 -2.32 -9.96 8.70
CA LEU A 110 -1.27 -9.06 9.19
C LEU A 110 0.11 -9.54 8.73
N VAL A 111 0.43 -10.81 8.98
CA VAL A 111 1.71 -11.43 8.59
C VAL A 111 1.93 -11.36 7.08
N ALA A 112 0.91 -11.69 6.28
CA ALA A 112 1.01 -11.67 4.83
C ALA A 112 1.30 -10.26 4.29
N ARG A 113 0.65 -9.23 4.84
CA ARG A 113 0.86 -7.83 4.44
C ARG A 113 2.24 -7.32 4.86
N VAL A 114 2.68 -7.61 6.08
CA VAL A 114 4.05 -7.28 6.53
C VAL A 114 5.10 -7.90 5.61
N LYS A 115 4.99 -9.22 5.32
CA LYS A 115 5.89 -9.91 4.39
C LYS A 115 5.86 -9.29 2.98
N ALA A 116 4.70 -8.87 2.50
CA ALA A 116 4.57 -8.24 1.19
C ALA A 116 5.29 -6.89 1.11
N GLN A 117 5.17 -6.05 2.14
CA GLN A 117 5.85 -4.74 2.19
C GLN A 117 7.37 -4.91 2.33
N LEU A 118 7.84 -5.79 3.21
CA LEU A 118 9.28 -6.05 3.37
C LEU A 118 9.92 -6.65 2.11
N ARG A 119 9.21 -7.52 1.38
CA ARG A 119 9.69 -8.04 0.09
C ARG A 119 9.89 -6.93 -0.94
N ARG A 120 9.03 -5.90 -0.96
CA ARG A 120 9.20 -4.72 -1.84
C ARG A 120 10.47 -3.93 -1.51
N LEU A 121 10.88 -3.85 -0.24
CA LEU A 121 12.15 -3.23 0.17
C LEU A 121 13.36 -4.04 -0.26
N ASN A 122 13.37 -5.34 0.07
CA ASN A 122 14.49 -6.23 -0.26
C ASN A 122 14.69 -6.39 -1.77
N SER A 123 13.63 -6.17 -2.57
CA SER A 123 13.72 -6.12 -4.03
C SER A 123 14.43 -4.86 -4.56
N ARG A 124 14.78 -3.89 -3.69
CA ARG A 124 15.63 -2.76 -4.09
C ARG A 124 17.11 -3.15 -4.23
N ASP A 125 17.56 -4.21 -3.52
CA ASP A 125 18.98 -4.58 -3.43
C ASP A 125 19.33 -5.94 -4.04
N ASP A 126 18.37 -6.77 -4.45
CA ASP A 126 18.66 -8.14 -4.90
C ASP A 126 18.41 -8.35 -6.42
N VAL A 127 19.49 -8.67 -7.09
CA VAL A 127 19.54 -9.04 -8.50
C VAL A 127 19.06 -10.48 -8.63
N GLY A 128 17.82 -10.71 -9.08
CA GLY A 128 17.45 -12.08 -9.50
C GLY A 128 15.99 -12.51 -9.48
N ILE A 129 15.04 -11.69 -9.04
CA ILE A 129 13.60 -12.00 -9.19
C ILE A 129 13.00 -11.02 -10.18
N PRO A 130 12.15 -11.43 -11.15
CA PRO A 130 11.55 -10.51 -12.10
C PRO A 130 10.78 -9.44 -11.31
N ARG A 131 11.36 -8.23 -11.26
CA ARG A 131 10.66 -7.04 -10.75
C ARG A 131 9.38 -6.89 -11.56
N GLU A 132 8.24 -6.67 -10.90
CA GLU A 132 7.20 -5.95 -11.63
C GLU A 132 7.86 -4.68 -12.16
N PRO A 133 7.93 -4.48 -13.46
CA PRO A 133 8.66 -3.37 -14.01
C PRO A 133 8.01 -2.07 -13.52
N LYS A 134 8.81 -1.19 -12.90
CA LYS A 134 8.37 0.17 -12.51
C LYS A 134 7.74 0.91 -13.70
N LYS A 135 8.20 0.57 -14.90
CA LYS A 135 7.69 1.06 -16.19
C LYS A 135 7.39 -0.12 -17.08
N LEU A 136 6.16 -0.22 -17.52
CA LEU A 136 5.77 -1.14 -18.58
C LEU A 136 6.08 -0.47 -19.92
N LYS A 137 6.84 -1.16 -20.78
CA LYS A 137 7.23 -0.65 -22.11
C LYS A 137 6.67 -1.55 -23.18
N PHE A 138 5.92 -0.96 -24.08
CA PHE A 138 5.40 -1.57 -25.30
C PHE A 138 5.77 -0.70 -26.51
N PRO A 139 5.71 -1.20 -27.73
CA PRO A 139 5.91 -0.37 -28.90
C PRO A 139 4.94 0.84 -28.89
N GLY A 140 5.51 2.04 -28.81
CA GLY A 140 4.75 3.29 -28.75
C GLY A 140 4.07 3.62 -27.41
N LEU A 141 4.18 2.78 -26.36
CA LEU A 141 3.52 3.01 -25.07
C LEU A 141 4.49 2.76 -23.92
N VAL A 142 4.61 3.73 -23.02
CA VAL A 142 5.35 3.60 -21.75
C VAL A 142 4.42 3.98 -20.61
N ILE A 143 4.24 3.09 -19.63
CA ILE A 143 3.42 3.30 -18.44
C ILE A 143 4.36 3.31 -17.24
N ASP A 144 4.49 4.44 -16.56
CA ASP A 144 5.22 4.58 -15.31
C ASP A 144 4.26 4.29 -14.16
N LEU A 145 4.42 3.14 -13.51
CA LEU A 145 3.53 2.68 -12.45
C LEU A 145 3.76 3.40 -11.12
N GLU A 146 4.95 3.96 -10.91
CA GLU A 146 5.26 4.76 -9.72
C GLU A 146 4.84 6.22 -9.90
N GLY A 147 5.21 6.80 -11.04
CA GLY A 147 4.88 8.20 -11.34
C GLY A 147 3.43 8.41 -11.82
N HIS A 148 2.63 7.35 -11.97
CA HIS A 148 1.27 7.41 -12.54
C HIS A 148 1.20 8.19 -13.86
N THR A 149 2.23 8.04 -14.71
CA THR A 149 2.32 8.74 -15.97
C THR A 149 2.33 7.77 -17.15
N VAL A 150 1.76 8.23 -18.27
CA VAL A 150 1.69 7.45 -19.51
C VAL A 150 2.25 8.26 -20.65
N LEU A 151 3.13 7.67 -21.46
CA LEU A 151 3.64 8.23 -22.68
C LEU A 151 3.17 7.41 -23.87
N VAL A 152 2.56 8.04 -24.85
CA VAL A 152 2.20 7.44 -26.14
C VAL A 152 3.07 8.10 -27.22
N ASN A 153 3.88 7.29 -27.89
CA ASN A 153 4.87 7.77 -28.88
C ASN A 153 5.79 8.89 -28.36
N GLY A 154 6.16 8.80 -27.05
CA GLY A 154 7.00 9.78 -26.37
C GLY A 154 6.28 11.02 -25.85
N SER A 155 5.00 11.20 -26.16
CA SER A 155 4.20 12.33 -25.69
C SER A 155 3.39 11.95 -24.43
N PRO A 156 3.37 12.79 -23.40
CA PRO A 156 2.58 12.51 -22.19
C PRO A 156 1.08 12.56 -22.50
N VAL A 157 0.36 11.58 -21.97
CA VAL A 157 -1.09 11.49 -22.06
C VAL A 157 -1.66 11.55 -20.64
N ASP A 158 -2.54 12.52 -20.41
CA ASP A 158 -3.21 12.68 -19.14
C ASP A 158 -4.38 11.71 -19.02
N LEU A 159 -4.33 10.84 -18.01
CA LEU A 159 -5.36 9.85 -17.72
C LEU A 159 -6.03 10.16 -16.37
N ALA A 160 -7.34 10.03 -16.32
CA ALA A 160 -8.03 10.02 -15.05
C ALA A 160 -7.59 8.80 -14.22
N PRO A 161 -7.61 8.86 -12.86
CA PRO A 161 -7.09 7.79 -12.01
C PRO A 161 -7.61 6.40 -12.38
N LYS A 162 -8.90 6.23 -12.63
CA LYS A 162 -9.49 4.94 -13.01
C LYS A 162 -9.13 4.50 -14.44
N GLU A 163 -8.88 5.42 -15.34
CA GLU A 163 -8.35 5.12 -16.67
C GLU A 163 -6.93 4.56 -16.58
N PHE A 164 -6.10 5.15 -15.72
CA PHE A 164 -4.74 4.66 -15.45
C PHE A 164 -4.76 3.27 -14.80
N GLU A 165 -5.58 3.04 -13.78
CA GLU A 165 -5.70 1.74 -13.10
C GLU A 165 -6.12 0.63 -14.08
N ILE A 166 -7.12 0.90 -14.95
CA ILE A 166 -7.55 -0.05 -15.99
C ILE A 166 -6.39 -0.35 -16.95
N LEU A 167 -5.72 0.69 -17.47
CA LEU A 167 -4.61 0.52 -18.39
C LEU A 167 -3.46 -0.27 -17.75
N ALA A 168 -3.08 0.06 -16.54
CA ALA A 168 -2.02 -0.62 -15.80
C ALA A 168 -2.36 -2.09 -15.53
N LEU A 169 -3.61 -2.39 -15.16
CA LEU A 169 -4.08 -3.77 -14.94
C LEU A 169 -3.99 -4.60 -16.25
N LEU A 170 -4.47 -4.06 -17.35
CA LEU A 170 -4.43 -4.74 -18.65
C LEU A 170 -2.99 -4.93 -19.15
N ALA A 171 -2.17 -3.90 -19.01
CA ALA A 171 -0.77 -3.92 -19.43
C ALA A 171 0.11 -4.89 -18.60
N ARG A 172 -0.21 -5.09 -17.32
CA ARG A 172 0.45 -6.12 -16.48
C ARG A 172 0.07 -7.55 -16.85
N ASN A 173 -1.03 -7.73 -17.56
CA ASN A 173 -1.54 -9.04 -17.93
C ASN A 173 -1.76 -9.15 -19.45
N PRO A 174 -0.69 -9.04 -20.26
CA PRO A 174 -0.81 -9.18 -21.71
C PRO A 174 -1.34 -10.57 -22.07
N ASN A 175 -2.19 -10.62 -23.07
CA ASN A 175 -2.86 -11.84 -23.53
C ASN A 175 -3.92 -12.45 -22.59
N ARG A 176 -4.27 -11.76 -21.49
CA ARG A 176 -5.38 -12.16 -20.63
C ARG A 176 -6.64 -11.37 -20.99
N VAL A 177 -7.74 -12.08 -21.19
CA VAL A 177 -9.06 -11.47 -21.34
C VAL A 177 -9.69 -11.31 -19.95
N PHE A 178 -10.23 -10.15 -19.68
CA PHE A 178 -10.98 -9.85 -18.47
C PHE A 178 -12.46 -9.64 -18.79
N THR A 179 -13.33 -10.22 -18.00
CA THR A 179 -14.76 -9.87 -18.04
C THR A 179 -15.00 -8.50 -17.42
N SER A 180 -16.14 -7.87 -17.73
CA SER A 180 -16.52 -6.59 -17.11
C SER A 180 -16.59 -6.70 -15.58
N GLU A 181 -17.12 -7.79 -15.05
CA GLU A 181 -17.20 -8.05 -13.61
C GLU A 181 -15.80 -8.13 -12.98
N GLN A 182 -14.88 -8.87 -13.62
CA GLN A 182 -13.49 -8.94 -13.13
C GLN A 182 -12.79 -7.58 -13.12
N LEU A 183 -13.02 -6.74 -14.14
CA LEU A 183 -12.46 -5.39 -14.17
C LEU A 183 -13.06 -4.51 -13.07
N LEU A 184 -14.36 -4.60 -12.84
CA LEU A 184 -15.03 -3.88 -11.76
C LEU A 184 -14.49 -4.30 -10.40
N ASP A 185 -14.42 -5.59 -10.12
CA ASP A 185 -13.91 -6.13 -8.86
C ASP A 185 -12.44 -5.72 -8.59
N LEU A 186 -11.59 -5.77 -9.61
CA LEU A 186 -10.15 -5.50 -9.48
C LEU A 186 -9.81 -4.01 -9.41
N VAL A 187 -10.59 -3.14 -10.08
CA VAL A 187 -10.31 -1.70 -10.18
C VAL A 187 -11.10 -0.89 -9.16
N TRP A 188 -12.33 -1.30 -8.81
CA TRP A 188 -13.17 -0.56 -7.86
C TRP A 188 -13.20 -1.17 -6.45
N GLN A 189 -12.79 -2.44 -6.29
CA GLN A 189 -12.69 -3.15 -4.99
C GLN A 189 -13.97 -3.16 -4.15
N SER A 190 -15.10 -2.74 -4.70
CA SER A 190 -16.40 -2.76 -4.05
C SER A 190 -17.52 -3.05 -5.04
N LYS A 191 -18.43 -3.97 -4.64
CA LYS A 191 -19.58 -4.38 -5.48
C LYS A 191 -20.69 -3.33 -5.55
N ASP A 192 -20.65 -2.29 -4.70
CA ASP A 192 -21.81 -1.43 -4.48
C ASP A 192 -21.80 -0.11 -5.24
N PHE A 193 -20.69 0.30 -5.88
CA PHE A 193 -20.57 1.66 -6.42
C PHE A 193 -20.19 1.78 -7.91
N ALA A 194 -19.90 0.71 -8.62
CA ALA A 194 -19.61 0.80 -10.04
C ALA A 194 -20.46 -0.20 -10.85
N ASP A 195 -21.23 0.32 -11.78
CA ASP A 195 -21.97 -0.47 -12.73
C ASP A 195 -21.18 -0.64 -14.05
N ASN A 196 -21.64 -1.54 -14.92
CA ASN A 196 -21.04 -1.76 -16.23
C ASN A 196 -20.98 -0.48 -17.09
N ARG A 197 -21.87 0.49 -16.87
CA ARG A 197 -21.89 1.75 -17.62
C ARG A 197 -20.68 2.60 -17.23
N THR A 198 -20.36 2.68 -15.95
CA THR A 198 -19.18 3.41 -15.44
C THR A 198 -17.91 2.84 -16.05
N LEU A 199 -17.72 1.53 -16.04
CA LEU A 199 -16.58 0.86 -16.67
C LEU A 199 -16.48 1.18 -18.17
N MET A 200 -17.61 1.06 -18.91
CA MET A 200 -17.66 1.30 -20.36
C MET A 200 -17.30 2.75 -20.71
N VAL A 201 -17.68 3.72 -19.89
CA VAL A 201 -17.29 5.13 -20.09
C VAL A 201 -15.77 5.30 -19.97
N HIS A 202 -15.13 4.72 -18.95
CA HIS A 202 -13.69 4.80 -18.77
C HIS A 202 -12.92 4.08 -19.90
N ILE A 203 -13.37 2.89 -20.30
CA ILE A 203 -12.79 2.16 -21.44
C ILE A 203 -12.94 2.96 -22.75
N SER A 204 -14.12 3.55 -22.99
CA SER A 204 -14.35 4.39 -24.17
C SER A 204 -13.43 5.61 -24.22
N ARG A 205 -13.22 6.28 -23.08
CA ARG A 205 -12.30 7.41 -22.97
C ARG A 205 -10.85 6.99 -23.19
N LEU A 206 -10.45 5.89 -22.56
CA LEU A 206 -9.09 5.34 -22.72
C LEU A 206 -8.76 4.98 -24.18
N ARG A 207 -9.74 4.47 -24.94
CA ARG A 207 -9.57 4.14 -26.37
C ARG A 207 -9.41 5.36 -27.28
N LYS A 208 -9.78 6.55 -26.82
CA LYS A 208 -9.70 7.80 -27.60
C LYS A 208 -8.42 8.58 -27.36
N LYS A 209 -7.65 8.16 -26.39
CA LYS A 209 -6.34 8.75 -26.01
C LYS A 209 -5.18 7.96 -26.60
#